data_728f30d810bf09163b2a4aa5b48e02d3
#
_entry.id   728f30d810bf09163b2a4aa5b48e02d3
#
_cell.length_a   1.000
_cell.length_b   1.000
_cell.length_c   1.000
_cell.angle_alpha   90.00
_cell.angle_beta   90.00
_cell.angle_gamma   90.00
#
_symmetry.space_group_name_H-M   'P 1'
#
loop_
_entity.id
_entity.type
_entity.pdbx_description
1 polymer ?
#
loop_
_entity_poly.entity_id
_entity_poly.type
_entity_poly.pdbx_seq_one_letter_code
_entity_poly.pdbx_strand_id
1 'polypeptide(L)'
;MKKLERDYGEILWTGKKCIMGMPISFTRYILTSSVLYTKVGFLNIKEDEIELYKIVDKTMKLSLGQRMVGCGTIVVTSRDCDTPNKELKSVKNPREVKKILDEAVKLERDKYMVRGRDMVGANLHGHG
;
A
#
# COMPACT_ATOMS: atom_id res chain seq x y z
N MET A 1 -17.16 -5.02 2.98
CA MET A 1 -16.04 -5.17 3.94
C MET A 1 -15.81 -6.63 4.33
N LYS A 2 -16.83 -7.36 4.77
CA LYS A 2 -16.64 -8.75 5.19
C LYS A 2 -16.04 -9.65 4.11
N LYS A 3 -16.43 -9.45 2.84
CA LYS A 3 -15.89 -10.22 1.73
C LYS A 3 -14.40 -9.92 1.53
N LEU A 4 -14.01 -8.64 1.62
CA LEU A 4 -12.62 -8.25 1.48
C LEU A 4 -11.77 -8.79 2.63
N GLU A 5 -12.29 -8.73 3.85
CA GLU A 5 -11.59 -9.28 5.01
C GLU A 5 -11.38 -10.78 4.89
N ARG A 6 -12.32 -11.49 4.30
CA ARG A 6 -12.19 -12.93 4.06
C ARG A 6 -11.08 -13.24 3.07
N ASP A 7 -10.96 -12.42 2.01
CA ASP A 7 -9.99 -12.65 0.95
C ASP A 7 -8.59 -12.14 1.31
N TYR A 8 -8.49 -11.04 2.07
CA TYR A 8 -7.22 -10.35 2.32
C TYR A 8 -6.81 -10.28 3.78
N GLY A 9 -7.66 -10.72 4.71
CA GLY A 9 -7.42 -10.60 6.14
C GLY A 9 -7.82 -9.22 6.67
N GLU A 10 -7.11 -8.75 7.69
CA GLU A 10 -7.39 -7.45 8.28
C GLU A 10 -7.05 -6.32 7.31
N ILE A 11 -8.06 -5.50 7.00
CA ILE A 11 -7.91 -4.40 6.07
C ILE A 11 -7.74 -3.09 6.85
N LEU A 12 -6.62 -2.41 6.62
CA LEU A 12 -6.35 -1.11 7.22
C LEU A 12 -6.99 0.02 6.45
N TRP A 13 -7.05 -0.11 5.13
CA TRP A 13 -7.65 0.89 4.25
C TRP A 13 -8.00 0.26 2.91
N THR A 14 -9.08 0.72 2.32
CA THR A 14 -9.45 0.38 0.96
C THR A 14 -10.04 1.61 0.27
N GLY A 15 -9.79 1.74 -1.03
CA GLY A 15 -10.30 2.86 -1.80
C GLY A 15 -10.29 2.54 -3.28
N LYS A 16 -11.06 3.32 -4.04
CA LYS A 16 -11.10 3.22 -5.49
C LYS A 16 -10.48 4.46 -6.12
N LYS A 17 -9.92 4.30 -7.32
CA LYS A 17 -9.49 5.43 -8.11
C LYS A 17 -10.70 6.31 -8.41
N CYS A 18 -10.58 7.60 -8.15
CA CYS A 18 -11.66 8.55 -8.43
C CYS A 18 -11.64 9.01 -9.88
N ILE A 19 -12.82 9.06 -10.49
CA ILE A 19 -13.01 9.65 -11.81
C ILE A 19 -13.91 10.87 -11.59
N MET A 20 -13.40 12.05 -11.93
CA MET A 20 -14.10 13.32 -11.71
C MET A 20 -14.56 13.52 -10.27
N GLY A 21 -13.76 13.02 -9.31
CA GLY A 21 -14.04 13.14 -7.89
C GLY A 21 -14.93 12.04 -7.33
N MET A 22 -15.42 11.10 -8.15
CA MET A 22 -16.28 10.01 -7.72
C MET A 22 -15.55 8.67 -7.75
N PRO A 23 -15.67 7.83 -6.71
CA PRO A 23 -14.97 6.54 -6.65
C PRO A 23 -15.71 5.46 -7.46
N ILE A 24 -15.78 5.63 -8.78
CA ILE A 24 -16.57 4.79 -9.68
C ILE A 24 -15.73 3.99 -10.68
N SER A 25 -14.41 3.97 -10.53
CA SER A 25 -13.55 3.22 -11.45
C SER A 25 -13.46 1.74 -11.07
N PHE A 26 -12.93 0.93 -11.99
CA PHE A 26 -12.66 -0.49 -11.76
C PHE A 26 -11.28 -0.73 -11.15
N THR A 27 -10.63 0.31 -10.67
CA THR A 27 -9.34 0.21 -9.96
C THR A 27 -9.59 0.37 -8.47
N ARG A 28 -9.23 -0.66 -7.71
CA ARG A 28 -9.37 -0.66 -6.25
C ARG A 28 -8.01 -0.91 -5.60
N TYR A 29 -7.78 -0.21 -4.52
CA TYR A 29 -6.58 -0.39 -3.70
C TYR A 29 -6.99 -0.96 -2.35
N ILE A 30 -6.21 -1.91 -1.84
CA ILE A 30 -6.47 -2.57 -0.56
C ILE A 30 -5.17 -2.61 0.23
N LEU A 31 -5.16 -2.02 1.41
CA LEU A 31 -4.00 -2.01 2.28
C LEU A 31 -4.26 -2.91 3.48
N THR A 32 -3.38 -3.90 3.66
CA THR A 32 -3.38 -4.74 4.86
C THR A 32 -2.16 -4.39 5.71
N SER A 33 -1.95 -5.12 6.79
CA SER A 33 -0.80 -4.88 7.67
C SER A 33 0.54 -5.27 7.04
N SER A 34 0.53 -6.03 5.97
CA SER A 34 1.78 -6.52 5.35
C SER A 34 1.89 -6.28 3.86
N VAL A 35 0.79 -6.02 3.16
CA VAL A 35 0.76 -5.94 1.70
C VAL A 35 -0.18 -4.84 1.22
N LEU A 36 0.22 -4.16 0.16
CA LEU A 36 -0.63 -3.22 -0.58
C LEU A 36 -1.03 -3.88 -1.90
N TYR A 37 -2.31 -4.08 -2.09
CA TYR A 37 -2.88 -4.70 -3.30
C TYR A 37 -3.47 -3.66 -4.22
N THR A 38 -3.33 -3.88 -5.53
CA THR A 38 -4.00 -3.11 -6.57
C THR A 38 -4.79 -4.06 -7.45
N LYS A 39 -6.10 -3.88 -7.52
CA LYS A 39 -6.99 -4.67 -8.40
C LYS A 39 -7.51 -3.78 -9.50
N VAL A 40 -7.33 -4.21 -10.75
CA VAL A 40 -7.78 -3.46 -11.92
C VAL A 40 -8.61 -4.39 -12.81
N GLY A 41 -9.78 -3.92 -13.22
CA GLY A 41 -10.57 -4.61 -14.23
C GLY A 41 -11.97 -4.95 -13.77
N PHE A 42 -12.78 -5.33 -14.75
CA PHE A 42 -14.19 -5.71 -14.56
C PHE A 42 -14.40 -7.18 -14.92
N LEU A 43 -14.26 -7.51 -16.20
CA LEU A 43 -14.41 -8.90 -16.67
C LEU A 43 -13.11 -9.69 -16.44
N ASN A 44 -11.99 -9.09 -16.82
CA ASN A 44 -10.67 -9.65 -16.55
C ASN A 44 -10.02 -8.82 -15.46
N ILE A 45 -9.66 -9.46 -14.34
CA ILE A 45 -9.11 -8.77 -13.19
C ILE A 45 -7.63 -9.05 -13.10
N LYS A 46 -6.83 -7.97 -13.06
CA LYS A 46 -5.40 -8.03 -12.78
C LYS A 46 -5.17 -7.55 -11.35
N GLU A 47 -4.48 -8.33 -10.56
CA GLU A 47 -4.16 -7.99 -9.19
C GLU A 47 -2.64 -7.97 -8.99
N ASP A 48 -2.13 -6.81 -8.56
CA ASP A 48 -0.72 -6.64 -8.22
C ASP A 48 -0.59 -6.42 -6.71
N GLU A 49 0.56 -6.78 -6.17
CA GLU A 49 0.80 -6.58 -4.74
C GLU A 49 2.23 -6.10 -4.48
N ILE A 50 2.38 -5.29 -3.45
CA ILE A 50 3.68 -4.81 -2.97
C ILE A 50 3.76 -5.10 -1.48
N GLU A 51 4.81 -5.81 -1.08
CA GLU A 51 5.06 -6.06 0.32
C GLU A 51 5.54 -4.77 1.00
N LEU A 52 4.92 -4.41 2.12
CA LEU A 52 5.15 -3.11 2.77
C LEU A 52 6.60 -2.93 3.20
N TYR A 53 7.27 -4.00 3.62
CA TYR A 53 8.67 -3.87 4.07
C TYR A 53 9.62 -3.49 2.93
N LYS A 54 9.19 -3.64 1.68
CA LYS A 54 9.99 -3.28 0.50
C LYS A 54 9.80 -1.81 0.08
N ILE A 55 8.83 -1.12 0.65
CA ILE A 55 8.55 0.27 0.30
C ILE A 55 9.62 1.16 0.91
N VAL A 56 10.29 1.96 0.07
CA VAL A 56 11.38 2.82 0.51
C VAL A 56 11.00 4.30 0.52
N ASP A 57 9.99 4.71 -0.26
CA ASP A 57 9.57 6.10 -0.31
C ASP A 57 8.12 6.23 -0.76
N LYS A 58 7.50 7.35 -0.38
CA LYS A 58 6.12 7.67 -0.75
C LYS A 58 6.04 9.17 -1.04
N THR A 59 5.51 9.52 -2.20
CA THR A 59 5.36 10.91 -2.63
C THR A 59 3.90 11.19 -2.97
N MET A 60 3.37 12.29 -2.44
CA MET A 60 2.00 12.70 -2.74
C MET A 60 2.03 13.78 -3.82
N LYS A 61 1.21 13.58 -4.85
CA LYS A 61 1.06 14.54 -5.94
C LYS A 61 -0.39 15.03 -6.00
N LEU A 62 -0.57 16.33 -6.04
CA LEU A 62 -1.90 16.94 -6.08
C LEU A 62 -1.98 17.85 -7.31
N SER A 63 -2.72 17.42 -8.33
CA SER A 63 -3.00 18.27 -9.46
C SER A 63 -4.09 19.28 -9.06
N LEU A 64 -4.25 20.34 -9.84
CA LEU A 64 -5.27 21.35 -9.55
C LEU A 64 -6.67 20.75 -9.54
N GLY A 65 -6.97 19.93 -10.56
CA GLY A 65 -8.28 19.26 -10.63
C GLY A 65 -8.51 18.30 -9.46
N GLN A 66 -7.50 17.55 -9.05
CA GLN A 66 -7.59 16.67 -7.90
C GLN A 66 -7.86 17.44 -6.61
N ARG A 67 -7.16 18.57 -6.42
CA ARG A 67 -7.36 19.40 -5.23
C ARG A 67 -8.78 19.92 -5.11
N MET A 68 -9.39 20.26 -6.24
CA MET A 68 -10.76 20.77 -6.25
C MET A 68 -11.78 19.74 -5.79
N VAL A 69 -11.52 18.45 -6.00
CA VAL A 69 -12.45 17.37 -5.64
C VAL A 69 -11.97 16.54 -4.44
N GLY A 70 -10.91 16.99 -3.76
CA GLY A 70 -10.41 16.31 -2.57
C GLY A 70 -9.69 14.99 -2.85
N CYS A 71 -9.12 14.83 -4.03
CA CYS A 71 -8.36 13.64 -4.41
C CYS A 71 -6.88 13.94 -4.58
N GLY A 72 -6.08 12.91 -4.69
CA GLY A 72 -4.64 13.04 -4.94
C GLY A 72 -4.05 11.70 -5.30
N THR A 73 -2.82 11.71 -5.82
CA THR A 73 -2.09 10.52 -6.20
C THR A 73 -0.91 10.31 -5.26
N ILE A 74 -0.74 9.08 -4.78
CA ILE A 74 0.39 8.71 -3.95
C ILE A 74 1.29 7.78 -4.75
N VAL A 75 2.53 8.21 -4.99
CA VAL A 75 3.53 7.39 -5.68
C VAL A 75 4.32 6.62 -4.63
N VAL A 76 4.28 5.31 -4.72
CA VAL A 76 4.98 4.41 -3.81
C VAL A 76 6.19 3.84 -4.54
N THR A 77 7.36 4.05 -3.98
CA THR A 77 8.63 3.53 -4.53
C THR A 77 9.06 2.33 -3.69
N SER A 78 9.33 1.21 -4.35
CA SER A 78 9.75 -0.02 -3.67
C SER A 78 11.11 -0.50 -4.19
N ARG A 79 11.69 -1.45 -3.46
CA ARG A 79 12.94 -2.10 -3.87
C ARG A 79 12.72 -3.23 -4.88
N ASP A 80 11.47 -3.46 -5.26
CA ASP A 80 11.13 -4.49 -6.24
C ASP A 80 11.65 -4.07 -7.62
N CYS A 81 12.47 -4.91 -8.23
CA CYS A 81 13.07 -4.63 -9.53
C CYS A 81 12.05 -4.63 -10.67
N ASP A 82 10.98 -5.42 -10.53
CA ASP A 82 9.97 -5.55 -11.58
C ASP A 82 9.01 -4.38 -11.59
N THR A 83 8.69 -3.82 -10.42
CA THR A 83 7.75 -2.70 -10.31
C THR A 83 8.26 -1.71 -9.26
N PRO A 84 9.32 -0.92 -9.61
CA PRO A 84 9.92 -0.01 -8.63
C PRO A 84 9.00 1.12 -8.20
N ASN A 85 8.06 1.54 -9.05
CA ASN A 85 7.11 2.60 -8.74
C ASN A 85 5.69 2.12 -8.94
N LYS A 86 4.83 2.38 -7.96
CA LYS A 86 3.41 2.07 -8.02
C LYS A 86 2.64 3.32 -7.62
N GLU A 87 1.56 3.61 -8.34
CA GLU A 87 0.76 4.79 -8.04
C GLU A 87 -0.60 4.41 -7.49
N LEU A 88 -0.99 5.03 -6.37
CA LEU A 88 -2.37 5.05 -5.91
C LEU A 88 -3.03 6.26 -6.56
N LYS A 89 -3.58 6.04 -7.75
CA LYS A 89 -4.05 7.14 -8.60
C LYS A 89 -5.36 7.73 -8.10
N SER A 90 -5.36 9.04 -7.86
CA SER A 90 -6.55 9.83 -7.61
C SER A 90 -7.45 9.23 -6.52
N VAL A 91 -6.89 9.04 -5.32
CA VAL A 91 -7.66 8.53 -4.17
C VAL A 91 -8.21 9.69 -3.35
N LYS A 92 -9.33 9.46 -2.67
CA LYS A 92 -9.93 10.42 -1.75
C LYS A 92 -9.06 10.57 -0.50
N ASN A 93 -9.04 11.78 0.06
CA ASN A 93 -8.30 12.10 1.29
C ASN A 93 -6.85 11.59 1.24
N PRO A 94 -6.06 12.03 0.25
CA PRO A 94 -4.73 11.44 0.04
C PRO A 94 -3.77 11.65 1.21
N ARG A 95 -3.90 12.74 1.96
CA ARG A 95 -3.04 12.98 3.12
C ARG A 95 -3.28 11.95 4.21
N GLU A 96 -4.55 11.61 4.44
CA GLU A 96 -4.90 10.58 5.43
C GLU A 96 -4.45 9.20 4.96
N VAL A 97 -4.65 8.89 3.69
CA VAL A 97 -4.21 7.62 3.11
C VAL A 97 -2.70 7.48 3.23
N LYS A 98 -1.96 8.54 2.91
CA LYS A 98 -0.50 8.53 3.04
C LYS A 98 -0.07 8.30 4.49
N LYS A 99 -0.77 8.91 5.43
CA LYS A 99 -0.49 8.73 6.86
C LYS A 99 -0.72 7.29 7.29
N ILE A 100 -1.83 6.69 6.89
CA ILE A 100 -2.13 5.29 7.20
C ILE A 100 -1.06 4.38 6.58
N LEU A 101 -0.67 4.64 5.35
CA LEU A 101 0.36 3.89 4.66
C LEU A 101 1.71 4.02 5.35
N ASP A 102 2.09 5.24 5.75
CA ASP A 102 3.34 5.49 6.47
C ASP A 102 3.42 4.69 7.77
N GLU A 103 2.33 4.69 8.54
CA GLU A 103 2.26 3.96 9.80
C GLU A 103 2.34 2.45 9.56
N ALA A 104 1.63 1.94 8.55
CA ALA A 104 1.65 0.52 8.23
C ALA A 104 3.03 0.06 7.79
N VAL A 105 3.70 0.84 6.95
CA VAL A 105 5.05 0.53 6.49
C VAL A 105 6.03 0.52 7.65
N LYS A 106 5.94 1.52 8.53
CA LYS A 106 6.81 1.61 9.70
C LYS A 106 6.65 0.40 10.62
N LEU A 107 5.42 0.02 10.92
CA LEU A 107 5.14 -1.13 11.77
C LEU A 107 5.67 -2.42 11.16
N GLU A 108 5.48 -2.60 9.86
CA GLU A 108 5.93 -3.82 9.19
C GLU A 108 7.46 -3.89 9.12
N ARG A 109 8.11 -2.76 8.85
CA ARG A 109 9.58 -2.69 8.87
C ARG A 109 10.13 -3.01 10.24
N ASP A 110 9.52 -2.49 11.29
CA ASP A 110 9.97 -2.74 12.65
C ASP A 110 9.86 -4.23 12.98
N LYS A 111 8.80 -4.88 12.54
CA LYS A 111 8.65 -6.34 12.71
C LYS A 111 9.75 -7.10 12.01
N TYR A 112 10.08 -6.74 10.77
CA TYR A 112 11.14 -7.41 10.02
C TYR A 112 12.52 -7.18 10.63
N MET A 113 12.78 -5.99 11.14
CA MET A 113 14.04 -5.69 11.83
C MET A 113 14.19 -6.50 13.11
N VAL A 114 13.13 -6.62 13.91
CA VAL A 114 13.14 -7.42 15.13
C VAL A 114 13.40 -8.89 14.80
N ARG A 115 12.71 -9.43 13.79
CA ARG A 115 12.94 -10.82 13.35
C ARG A 115 14.38 -11.03 12.88
N GLY A 116 14.92 -10.08 12.12
CA GLY A 116 16.28 -10.15 11.64
C GLY A 116 17.29 -10.17 12.78
N ARG A 117 17.07 -9.34 13.79
CA ARG A 117 17.92 -9.32 14.98
C ARG A 117 17.87 -10.63 15.75
N ASP A 118 16.67 -11.15 15.94
CA ASP A 118 16.46 -12.42 16.64
C ASP A 118 17.14 -13.57 15.91
N MET A 119 17.03 -13.62 14.59
CA MET A 119 17.67 -14.63 13.78
C MET A 119 19.20 -14.55 13.84
N VAL A 120 19.74 -13.34 13.75
CA VAL A 120 21.20 -13.11 13.85
C VAL A 120 21.68 -13.47 15.25
N GLY A 121 20.96 -13.06 16.28
CA GLY A 121 21.30 -13.39 17.66
C GLY A 121 21.27 -14.88 17.91
N ALA A 122 20.25 -15.58 17.39
CA ALA A 122 20.16 -17.03 17.52
C ALA A 122 21.33 -17.73 16.82
N ASN A 123 21.71 -17.29 15.64
CA ASN A 123 22.86 -17.85 14.91
C ASN A 123 24.16 -17.65 15.66
N LEU A 124 24.37 -16.46 16.23
CA LEU A 124 25.58 -16.18 17.01
C LEU A 124 25.65 -17.05 18.25
N HIS A 125 24.54 -17.22 18.94
CA HIS A 125 24.48 -18.09 20.12
C HIS A 125 24.61 -19.55 19.76
N GLY A 126 24.14 -19.95 18.59
CA GLY A 126 24.23 -21.31 18.09
C GLY A 126 25.64 -21.72 17.74
N HIS A 127 26.52 -20.78 17.44
CA HIS A 127 27.91 -21.02 17.09
C HIS A 127 28.87 -20.82 18.26
N GLY A 128 28.37 -20.26 19.31
CA GLY A 128 29.19 -19.97 20.50
C GLY A 128 28.66 -20.65 21.73
#